data_95a47d873fa10fc6a9fbda5d67d036b6
#
_entry.id   95a47d873fa10fc6a9fbda5d67d036b6
#
_cell.length_a   1.000
_cell.length_b   1.000
_cell.length_c   1.000
_cell.angle_alpha   90.00
_cell.angle_beta   90.00
_cell.angle_gamma   90.00
#
_symmetry.space_group_name_H-M   'P 1'
#
loop_
_entity.id
_entity.type
_entity.pdbx_description
1 polymer ?
#
loop_
_entity_poly.entity_id
_entity_poly.type
_entity_poly.pdbx_seq_one_letter_code
_entity_poly.pdbx_strand_id
1 'polypeptide(L)'
;MSLRVMIFNVSIFTLKCINSVEAKPVVKVTPDQRVFRGETVTLTCDIQRGGNVQWTYSWFKDGNTFYPYRTTAAEISFRADESYSGKYSCRGERSDSQRSDTSAAVTLTVSDLKPKPELTADPAGAALTGNTVTLTCRMDLSPGWDFYWYKHTLNSETKTETNSYRVKIDSVSDGGQYWCRAGRGKPVYYTQHSDALWVNVTGEREHSM
;
A
#
# COMPACT_ATOMS: atom_id res chain seq x y z
N MET A 1 37.85 18.02 76.23
CA MET A 1 37.50 18.37 74.82
C MET A 1 36.85 17.15 74.21
N SER A 2 35.52 17.20 74.08
CA SER A 2 34.73 16.06 73.57
C SER A 2 34.43 16.28 72.08
N LEU A 3 34.95 15.40 71.25
CA LEU A 3 34.74 15.40 69.81
C LEU A 3 33.38 14.76 69.51
N ARG A 4 32.40 15.58 69.16
CA ARG A 4 31.10 15.04 68.65
C ARG A 4 31.27 14.69 67.18
N VAL A 5 31.21 13.42 66.90
CA VAL A 5 31.09 12.91 65.51
C VAL A 5 29.65 13.12 65.05
N MET A 6 29.45 14.05 64.12
CA MET A 6 28.17 14.16 63.42
C MET A 6 28.12 13.08 62.35
N ILE A 7 27.23 12.11 62.51
CA ILE A 7 26.89 11.12 61.47
C ILE A 7 25.91 11.78 60.54
N PHE A 8 26.35 12.21 59.34
CA PHE A 8 25.45 12.57 58.25
C PHE A 8 24.86 11.31 57.64
N ASN A 9 23.58 11.09 57.87
CA ASN A 9 22.81 10.15 57.10
C ASN A 9 22.73 10.58 55.64
N VAL A 10 23.64 10.08 54.84
CA VAL A 10 23.55 10.17 53.37
C VAL A 10 22.49 9.22 52.92
N SER A 11 21.28 9.66 52.76
CA SER A 11 20.22 8.94 52.09
C SER A 11 20.69 8.73 50.63
N ILE A 12 21.11 7.50 50.36
CA ILE A 12 21.48 7.09 49.00
C ILE A 12 20.16 7.03 48.22
N PHE A 13 19.77 8.15 47.60
CA PHE A 13 18.85 8.11 46.47
C PHE A 13 19.59 7.42 45.34
N THR A 14 19.39 6.13 45.21
CA THR A 14 19.71 5.44 43.98
C THR A 14 18.84 6.06 42.92
N LEU A 15 19.41 7.01 42.16
CA LEU A 15 18.87 7.43 40.88
C LEU A 15 18.86 6.15 40.03
N LYS A 16 17.73 5.46 40.02
CA LYS A 16 17.43 4.51 38.97
C LYS A 16 17.41 5.34 37.70
N CYS A 17 18.55 5.43 37.02
CA CYS A 17 18.57 5.79 35.62
C CYS A 17 17.74 4.73 34.90
N ILE A 18 16.44 4.98 34.86
CA ILE A 18 15.55 4.27 33.98
C ILE A 18 15.99 4.75 32.60
N ASN A 19 16.93 4.06 31.97
CA ASN A 19 17.10 4.09 30.53
C ASN A 19 15.84 3.44 29.94
N SER A 20 14.70 4.13 30.07
CA SER A 20 13.56 3.86 29.23
C SER A 20 13.97 4.31 27.85
N VAL A 21 14.58 3.41 27.08
CA VAL A 21 14.62 3.59 25.65
C VAL A 21 13.16 3.65 25.25
N GLU A 22 12.71 4.87 25.05
CA GLU A 22 11.35 5.22 24.70
C GLU A 22 10.98 4.45 23.43
N ALA A 23 10.22 3.38 23.55
CA ALA A 23 9.81 2.57 22.41
C ALA A 23 8.68 3.31 21.71
N LYS A 24 9.01 4.02 20.62
CA LYS A 24 8.03 4.73 19.78
C LYS A 24 7.52 3.81 18.69
N PRO A 25 6.24 3.39 18.74
CA PRO A 25 5.65 2.62 17.68
C PRO A 25 5.47 3.46 16.42
N VAL A 26 5.49 2.78 15.27
CA VAL A 26 5.16 3.36 13.97
C VAL A 26 4.02 2.57 13.36
N VAL A 27 2.97 3.24 12.92
CA VAL A 27 1.90 2.60 12.13
C VAL A 27 2.31 2.59 10.67
N LYS A 28 2.33 1.39 10.07
CA LYS A 28 2.48 1.19 8.63
C LYS A 28 1.14 0.79 8.04
N VAL A 29 0.84 1.28 6.85
CA VAL A 29 -0.41 0.98 6.12
C VAL A 29 -0.06 0.29 4.82
N THR A 30 -0.66 -0.86 4.58
CA THR A 30 -0.52 -1.62 3.32
C THR A 30 -1.92 -1.84 2.73
N PRO A 31 -2.13 -1.63 1.43
CA PRO A 31 -1.14 -1.30 0.39
C PRO A 31 -0.74 0.18 0.37
N ASP A 32 -1.58 1.10 0.85
CA ASP A 32 -1.36 2.55 0.82
C ASP A 32 -2.27 3.26 1.82
N GLN A 33 -1.95 4.51 2.14
CA GLN A 33 -2.79 5.40 2.96
C GLN A 33 -4.04 5.88 2.20
N ARG A 34 -4.02 5.85 0.87
CA ARG A 34 -5.18 6.10 0.00
C ARG A 34 -5.60 4.82 -0.68
N VAL A 35 -6.78 4.35 -0.34
CA VAL A 35 -7.34 3.10 -0.83
C VAL A 35 -8.75 3.30 -1.35
N PHE A 36 -9.26 2.30 -2.03
CA PHE A 36 -10.62 2.28 -2.57
C PHE A 36 -11.48 1.30 -1.79
N ARG A 37 -12.78 1.58 -1.75
CA ARG A 37 -13.75 0.68 -1.14
C ARG A 37 -13.61 -0.73 -1.68
N GLY A 38 -13.49 -1.69 -0.76
CA GLY A 38 -13.33 -3.10 -1.07
C GLY A 38 -11.88 -3.58 -1.18
N GLU A 39 -10.88 -2.71 -1.03
CA GLU A 39 -9.49 -3.15 -0.86
C GLU A 39 -9.30 -3.77 0.54
N THR A 40 -8.36 -4.70 0.65
CA THR A 40 -7.90 -5.17 1.95
C THR A 40 -6.78 -4.28 2.44
N VAL A 41 -6.99 -3.65 3.60
CA VAL A 41 -6.00 -2.82 4.29
C VAL A 41 -5.44 -3.59 5.46
N THR A 42 -4.12 -3.55 5.61
CA THR A 42 -3.40 -4.06 6.78
C THR A 42 -2.70 -2.90 7.47
N LEU A 43 -2.98 -2.73 8.76
CA LEU A 43 -2.26 -1.81 9.63
C LEU A 43 -1.27 -2.62 10.46
N THR A 44 0.01 -2.25 10.44
CA THR A 44 1.08 -2.89 11.22
C THR A 44 1.57 -1.91 12.28
N CYS A 45 1.61 -2.33 13.53
CA CYS A 45 2.19 -1.57 14.65
C CYS A 45 3.64 -2.01 14.84
N ASP A 46 4.58 -1.27 14.28
CA ASP A 46 6.01 -1.57 14.36
C ASP A 46 6.62 -0.89 15.60
N ILE A 47 6.96 -1.70 16.60
CA ILE A 47 7.62 -1.25 17.83
C ILE A 47 9.08 -1.66 17.75
N GLN A 48 9.94 -0.72 17.32
CA GLN A 48 11.38 -0.96 17.23
C GLN A 48 12.01 -0.97 18.61
N ARG A 49 12.26 -2.17 19.13
CA ARG A 49 13.06 -2.40 20.35
C ARG A 49 13.92 -3.64 20.17
N GLY A 50 15.18 -3.55 20.57
CA GLY A 50 16.08 -4.70 20.55
C GLY A 50 15.60 -5.80 21.52
N GLY A 51 15.60 -7.06 21.04
CA GLY A 51 15.26 -8.25 21.82
C GLY A 51 13.87 -8.82 21.52
N ASN A 52 13.66 -10.07 21.95
CA ASN A 52 12.41 -10.83 21.81
C ASN A 52 11.38 -10.36 22.85
N VAL A 53 10.80 -9.19 22.67
CA VAL A 53 9.78 -8.64 23.55
C VAL A 53 8.39 -8.95 23.01
N GLN A 54 7.59 -9.66 23.77
CA GLN A 54 6.21 -9.95 23.40
C GLN A 54 5.30 -8.77 23.80
N TRP A 55 4.63 -8.21 22.84
CA TRP A 55 3.71 -7.11 23.00
C TRP A 55 2.26 -7.57 22.85
N THR A 56 1.36 -6.92 23.57
CA THR A 56 -0.08 -6.86 23.28
C THR A 56 -0.37 -5.48 22.70
N TYR A 57 -1.04 -5.42 21.57
CA TYR A 57 -1.26 -4.19 20.82
C TYR A 57 -2.66 -3.65 21.06
N SER A 58 -2.77 -2.35 21.19
CA SER A 58 -4.03 -1.62 21.24
C SER A 58 -4.06 -0.61 20.07
N TRP A 59 -5.20 -0.56 19.38
CA TRP A 59 -5.40 0.29 18.23
C TRP A 59 -6.40 1.40 18.54
N PHE A 60 -6.17 2.55 17.93
CA PHE A 60 -7.01 3.74 18.09
C PHE A 60 -7.36 4.31 16.71
N LYS A 61 -8.60 4.73 16.55
CA LYS A 61 -9.08 5.48 15.40
C LYS A 61 -9.67 6.79 15.89
N ASP A 62 -9.18 7.91 15.35
CA ASP A 62 -9.58 9.28 15.75
C ASP A 62 -9.53 9.50 17.27
N GLY A 63 -8.52 8.91 17.92
CA GLY A 63 -8.32 8.97 19.37
C GLY A 63 -9.17 8.02 20.21
N ASN A 64 -10.15 7.34 19.61
CA ASN A 64 -10.99 6.35 20.28
C ASN A 64 -10.47 4.93 20.07
N THR A 65 -10.74 4.06 21.03
CA THR A 65 -10.36 2.65 20.92
C THR A 65 -11.00 2.00 19.70
N PHE A 66 -10.18 1.34 18.89
CA PHE A 66 -10.60 0.67 17.66
C PHE A 66 -10.48 -0.85 17.81
N TYR A 67 -11.45 -1.59 17.25
CA TYR A 67 -11.46 -3.07 17.28
C TYR A 67 -10.35 -3.66 16.39
N PRO A 68 -9.67 -4.75 16.80
CA PRO A 68 -9.76 -5.42 18.10
C PRO A 68 -9.13 -4.56 19.21
N TYR A 69 -9.81 -4.43 20.33
CA TYR A 69 -9.39 -3.57 21.44
C TYR A 69 -8.01 -3.92 21.98
N ARG A 70 -7.66 -5.23 21.96
CA ARG A 70 -6.34 -5.77 22.31
C ARG A 70 -6.07 -7.01 21.46
N THR A 71 -4.85 -7.14 20.95
CA THR A 71 -4.41 -8.28 20.15
C THR A 71 -2.94 -8.55 20.39
N THR A 72 -2.52 -9.81 20.28
CA THR A 72 -1.11 -10.22 20.31
C THR A 72 -0.47 -10.11 18.92
N ALA A 73 -1.28 -10.01 17.85
CA ALA A 73 -0.79 -9.76 16.51
C ALA A 73 -0.43 -8.28 16.34
N ALA A 74 0.76 -8.02 15.80
CA ALA A 74 1.20 -6.67 15.47
C ALA A 74 0.42 -6.06 14.29
N GLU A 75 -0.41 -6.85 13.62
CA GLU A 75 -1.15 -6.49 12.44
C GLU A 75 -2.64 -6.70 12.63
N ILE A 76 -3.43 -5.79 12.07
CA ILE A 76 -4.86 -5.94 11.88
C ILE A 76 -5.20 -5.70 10.43
N SER A 77 -6.12 -6.49 9.88
CA SER A 77 -6.56 -6.38 8.49
C SER A 77 -8.07 -6.26 8.42
N PHE A 78 -8.54 -5.43 7.53
CA PHE A 78 -9.97 -5.24 7.26
C PHE A 78 -10.21 -4.89 5.80
N ARG A 79 -11.45 -5.10 5.36
CA ARG A 79 -11.88 -4.67 4.03
C ARG A 79 -12.33 -3.21 4.10
N ALA A 80 -11.72 -2.36 3.28
CA ALA A 80 -11.94 -0.92 3.31
C ALA A 80 -13.38 -0.55 2.94
N ASP A 81 -13.95 0.34 3.73
CA ASP A 81 -15.22 1.03 3.54
C ASP A 81 -15.00 2.49 3.96
N GLU A 82 -15.84 3.42 3.54
CA GLU A 82 -15.69 4.85 3.89
C GLU A 82 -15.64 5.10 5.41
N SER A 83 -16.38 4.31 6.19
CA SER A 83 -16.39 4.39 7.66
C SER A 83 -15.03 4.12 8.30
N TYR A 84 -14.12 3.47 7.57
CA TYR A 84 -12.74 3.23 8.01
C TYR A 84 -11.80 4.39 7.71
N SER A 85 -12.21 5.43 6.99
CA SER A 85 -11.42 6.66 6.87
C SER A 85 -11.21 7.30 8.23
N GLY A 86 -10.00 7.77 8.51
CA GLY A 86 -9.67 8.39 9.79
C GLY A 86 -8.18 8.33 10.12
N LYS A 87 -7.84 8.75 11.33
CA LYS A 87 -6.48 8.77 11.85
C LYS A 87 -6.25 7.58 12.76
N TYR A 88 -5.28 6.73 12.42
CA TYR A 88 -4.95 5.52 13.16
C TYR A 88 -3.65 5.67 13.94
N SER A 89 -3.66 5.21 15.18
CA SER A 89 -2.47 5.07 16.03
C SER A 89 -2.51 3.76 16.79
N CYS A 90 -1.34 3.35 17.30
CA CYS A 90 -1.21 2.12 18.07
C CYS A 90 -0.34 2.31 19.30
N ARG A 91 -0.45 1.36 20.23
CA ARG A 91 0.36 1.27 21.44
C ARG A 91 0.57 -0.19 21.83
N GLY A 92 1.77 -0.52 22.28
CA GLY A 92 2.08 -1.83 22.85
C GLY A 92 2.01 -1.82 24.38
N GLU A 93 1.63 -2.96 24.97
CA GLU A 93 1.68 -3.22 26.40
C GLU A 93 2.33 -4.59 26.63
N ARG A 94 3.25 -4.67 27.57
CA ARG A 94 3.94 -5.90 27.97
C ARG A 94 3.21 -6.61 29.10
N SER A 95 3.57 -7.86 29.34
CA SER A 95 3.02 -8.65 30.46
C SER A 95 3.33 -8.06 31.84
N ASP A 96 4.44 -7.31 31.97
CA ASP A 96 4.82 -6.60 33.21
C ASP A 96 4.14 -5.23 33.33
N SER A 97 3.09 -4.97 32.57
CA SER A 97 2.32 -3.71 32.51
C SER A 97 3.11 -2.48 32.01
N GLN A 98 4.34 -2.66 31.52
CA GLN A 98 5.04 -1.58 30.83
C GLN A 98 4.39 -1.31 29.49
N ARG A 99 4.27 -0.04 29.15
CA ARG A 99 3.63 0.43 27.92
C ARG A 99 4.65 1.17 27.06
N SER A 100 4.49 1.03 25.75
CA SER A 100 5.13 1.94 24.80
C SER A 100 4.41 3.29 24.82
N ASP A 101 5.00 4.29 24.20
CA ASP A 101 4.25 5.48 23.78
C ASP A 101 3.14 5.10 22.81
N THR A 102 2.23 6.03 22.60
CA THR A 102 1.31 5.96 21.46
C THR A 102 2.05 6.44 20.20
N SER A 103 1.90 5.75 19.11
CA SER A 103 2.50 6.15 17.83
C SER A 103 1.99 7.51 17.38
N ALA A 104 2.74 8.17 16.47
CA ALA A 104 2.16 9.19 15.63
C ALA A 104 0.98 8.62 14.85
N ALA A 105 -0.03 9.44 14.61
CA ALA A 105 -1.19 9.03 13.83
C ALA A 105 -0.87 9.01 12.33
N VAL A 106 -1.35 7.99 11.64
CA VAL A 106 -1.37 7.90 10.18
C VAL A 106 -2.80 8.08 9.67
N THR A 107 -2.97 8.83 8.59
CA THR A 107 -4.29 9.04 8.00
C THR A 107 -4.56 8.00 6.93
N LEU A 108 -5.66 7.25 7.07
CA LEU A 108 -6.23 6.39 6.04
C LEU A 108 -7.40 7.11 5.37
N THR A 109 -7.38 7.17 4.05
CA THR A 109 -8.48 7.71 3.25
C THR A 109 -9.04 6.61 2.36
N VAL A 110 -10.31 6.33 2.48
CA VAL A 110 -11.04 5.37 1.65
C VAL A 110 -11.91 6.13 0.68
N SER A 111 -11.72 5.89 -0.62
CA SER A 111 -12.57 6.46 -1.69
C SER A 111 -13.60 5.44 -2.14
N ASP A 112 -14.82 5.87 -2.31
CA ASP A 112 -15.92 5.04 -2.84
C ASP A 112 -15.84 4.92 -4.39
N LEU A 113 -15.14 5.84 -5.03
CA LEU A 113 -14.98 5.85 -6.48
C LEU A 113 -14.00 4.77 -6.93
N LYS A 114 -14.50 3.79 -7.68
CA LYS A 114 -13.66 2.77 -8.31
C LYS A 114 -12.91 3.40 -9.50
N PRO A 115 -11.56 3.47 -9.47
CA PRO A 115 -10.80 4.16 -10.51
C PRO A 115 -10.94 3.48 -11.86
N LYS A 116 -10.88 4.27 -12.93
CA LYS A 116 -10.90 3.84 -14.32
C LYS A 116 -9.63 4.32 -15.02
N PRO A 117 -8.78 3.42 -15.54
CA PRO A 117 -7.58 3.81 -16.27
C PRO A 117 -7.91 4.45 -17.62
N GLU A 118 -6.99 5.29 -18.09
CA GLU A 118 -6.94 5.75 -19.47
C GLU A 118 -5.96 4.87 -20.26
N LEU A 119 -6.38 4.36 -21.41
CA LEU A 119 -5.53 3.57 -22.31
C LEU A 119 -5.13 4.40 -23.52
N THR A 120 -3.83 4.51 -23.76
CA THR A 120 -3.25 5.23 -24.89
C THR A 120 -2.31 4.33 -25.70
N ALA A 121 -2.05 4.68 -26.96
CA ALA A 121 -1.11 3.98 -27.83
C ALA A 121 -0.09 4.96 -28.42
N ASP A 122 1.13 4.47 -28.57
CA ASP A 122 2.21 5.18 -29.28
C ASP A 122 2.90 4.21 -30.27
N PRO A 123 2.91 4.53 -31.57
CA PRO A 123 2.25 5.68 -32.20
C PRO A 123 0.71 5.59 -32.14
N ALA A 124 0.06 6.76 -32.07
CA ALA A 124 -1.39 6.85 -32.14
C ALA A 124 -1.87 6.65 -33.59
N GLY A 125 -3.03 6.01 -33.74
CA GLY A 125 -3.65 5.81 -35.07
C GLY A 125 -3.28 4.47 -35.72
N ALA A 126 -2.95 4.48 -37.02
CA ALA A 126 -2.67 3.27 -37.77
C ALA A 126 -1.23 2.78 -37.55
N ALA A 127 -1.07 1.49 -37.28
CA ALA A 127 0.23 0.83 -37.19
C ALA A 127 0.52 0.07 -38.50
N LEU A 128 1.79 0.01 -38.88
CA LEU A 128 2.25 -0.78 -40.03
C LEU A 128 2.83 -2.11 -39.55
N THR A 129 2.69 -3.16 -40.36
CA THR A 129 3.39 -4.42 -40.16
C THR A 129 4.91 -4.19 -40.04
N GLY A 130 5.56 -4.89 -39.12
CA GLY A 130 6.96 -4.74 -38.76
C GLY A 130 7.22 -3.70 -37.65
N ASN A 131 6.26 -2.86 -37.32
CA ASN A 131 6.39 -1.87 -36.25
C ASN A 131 5.97 -2.45 -34.88
N THR A 132 6.24 -1.70 -33.84
CA THR A 132 5.77 -1.99 -32.47
C THR A 132 4.87 -0.85 -32.01
N VAL A 133 3.72 -1.20 -31.45
CA VAL A 133 2.83 -0.25 -30.77
C VAL A 133 3.04 -0.42 -29.27
N THR A 134 3.29 0.67 -28.57
CA THR A 134 3.35 0.68 -27.12
C THR A 134 2.01 1.17 -26.56
N LEU A 135 1.32 0.30 -25.87
CA LEU A 135 0.11 0.61 -25.12
C LEU A 135 0.50 1.09 -23.71
N THR A 136 -0.11 2.17 -23.23
CA THR A 136 0.12 2.71 -21.90
C THR A 136 -1.18 2.82 -21.13
N CYS A 137 -1.25 2.16 -19.98
CA CYS A 137 -2.37 2.20 -19.05
C CYS A 137 -2.10 3.28 -18.00
N ARG A 138 -2.71 4.45 -18.14
CA ARG A 138 -2.45 5.62 -17.29
C ARG A 138 -3.41 5.67 -16.13
N MET A 139 -2.87 5.85 -14.95
CA MET A 139 -3.62 6.07 -13.72
C MET A 139 -2.87 7.09 -12.86
N ASP A 140 -3.59 8.04 -12.31
CA ASP A 140 -3.05 8.98 -11.31
C ASP A 140 -3.11 8.33 -9.93
N LEU A 141 -2.29 7.30 -9.73
CA LEU A 141 -2.26 6.53 -8.49
C LEU A 141 -0.83 6.32 -7.99
N SER A 142 -0.74 6.03 -6.69
CA SER A 142 0.49 5.62 -6.01
C SER A 142 1.11 4.36 -6.63
N PRO A 143 2.41 4.09 -6.40
CA PRO A 143 3.08 2.85 -6.82
C PRO A 143 2.42 1.58 -6.26
N GLY A 144 2.78 0.43 -6.80
CA GLY A 144 2.36 -0.88 -6.28
C GLY A 144 1.18 -1.52 -6.99
N TRP A 145 0.85 -1.05 -8.19
CA TRP A 145 -0.13 -1.67 -9.05
C TRP A 145 0.51 -2.58 -10.08
N ASP A 146 -0.10 -3.74 -10.31
CA ASP A 146 0.10 -4.58 -11.48
C ASP A 146 -0.90 -4.19 -12.56
N PHE A 147 -0.56 -4.38 -13.83
CA PHE A 147 -1.41 -4.03 -14.97
C PHE A 147 -1.82 -5.29 -15.72
N TYR A 148 -3.06 -5.30 -16.19
CA TYR A 148 -3.70 -6.42 -16.84
C TYR A 148 -4.25 -5.95 -18.18
N TRP A 149 -3.83 -6.63 -19.26
CA TRP A 149 -4.09 -6.27 -20.64
C TRP A 149 -4.99 -7.28 -21.29
N TYR A 150 -5.91 -6.83 -22.07
CA TYR A 150 -6.90 -7.63 -22.77
C TYR A 150 -6.91 -7.29 -24.24
N LYS A 151 -7.08 -8.31 -25.10
CA LYS A 151 -7.18 -8.17 -26.56
C LYS A 151 -8.42 -8.90 -27.06
N HIS A 152 -9.23 -8.24 -27.87
CA HIS A 152 -10.48 -8.73 -28.43
C HIS A 152 -11.56 -9.17 -27.45
N THR A 153 -11.21 -9.65 -26.29
CA THR A 153 -12.12 -10.14 -25.25
C THR A 153 -11.56 -9.87 -23.85
N LEU A 154 -12.45 -9.76 -22.87
CA LEU A 154 -12.08 -9.59 -21.47
C LEU A 154 -11.87 -10.92 -20.72
N ASN A 155 -11.87 -12.05 -21.42
CA ASN A 155 -11.75 -13.39 -20.83
C ASN A 155 -10.30 -13.88 -20.72
N SER A 156 -9.36 -13.27 -21.44
CA SER A 156 -7.95 -13.63 -21.42
C SER A 156 -7.12 -12.41 -21.11
N GLU A 157 -6.27 -12.49 -20.11
CA GLU A 157 -5.45 -11.37 -19.64
C GLU A 157 -3.96 -11.69 -19.73
N THR A 158 -3.17 -10.65 -20.00
CA THR A 158 -1.72 -10.66 -19.85
C THR A 158 -1.35 -9.70 -18.72
N LYS A 159 -0.59 -10.16 -17.74
CA LYS A 159 -0.15 -9.36 -16.59
C LYS A 159 1.23 -8.76 -16.84
N THR A 160 1.40 -7.46 -16.46
CA THR A 160 2.70 -6.78 -16.42
C THR A 160 2.85 -6.02 -15.11
N GLU A 161 4.10 -5.84 -14.66
CA GLU A 161 4.42 -5.01 -13.48
C GLU A 161 4.53 -3.52 -13.85
N THR A 162 4.67 -3.22 -15.14
CA THR A 162 4.74 -1.85 -15.66
C THR A 162 3.44 -1.48 -16.34
N ASN A 163 3.15 -0.20 -16.37
CA ASN A 163 1.96 0.36 -17.00
C ASN A 163 2.04 0.43 -18.54
N SER A 164 3.01 -0.24 -19.15
CA SER A 164 3.19 -0.29 -20.60
C SER A 164 3.22 -1.73 -21.10
N TYR A 165 2.64 -1.94 -22.28
CA TYR A 165 2.58 -3.21 -22.98
C TYR A 165 2.95 -3.00 -24.45
N ARG A 166 3.95 -3.74 -24.94
CA ARG A 166 4.43 -3.64 -26.31
C ARG A 166 3.77 -4.72 -27.17
N VAL A 167 3.11 -4.28 -28.23
CA VAL A 167 2.51 -5.15 -29.24
C VAL A 167 3.37 -5.07 -30.50
N LYS A 168 4.03 -6.17 -30.85
CA LYS A 168 4.71 -6.29 -32.14
C LYS A 168 3.64 -6.55 -33.20
N ILE A 169 3.64 -5.77 -34.27
CA ILE A 169 2.67 -5.90 -35.36
C ILE A 169 3.29 -6.78 -36.44
N ASP A 170 3.07 -8.07 -36.36
CA ASP A 170 3.55 -9.01 -37.37
C ASP A 170 2.51 -9.25 -38.48
N SER A 171 1.23 -9.01 -38.18
CA SER A 171 0.12 -9.16 -39.12
C SER A 171 -1.06 -8.25 -38.78
N VAL A 172 -2.05 -8.17 -39.67
CA VAL A 172 -3.29 -7.44 -39.46
C VAL A 172 -4.05 -7.94 -38.20
N SER A 173 -3.91 -9.23 -37.87
CA SER A 173 -4.55 -9.82 -36.72
C SER A 173 -4.01 -9.30 -35.36
N ASP A 174 -2.87 -8.58 -35.35
CA ASP A 174 -2.33 -7.95 -34.17
C ASP A 174 -3.03 -6.63 -33.84
N GLY A 175 -3.78 -6.09 -34.79
CA GLY A 175 -4.74 -5.03 -34.54
C GLY A 175 -5.95 -5.50 -33.76
N GLY A 176 -6.91 -4.59 -33.55
CA GLY A 176 -8.16 -4.85 -32.88
C GLY A 176 -8.35 -4.06 -31.59
N GLN A 177 -9.30 -4.50 -30.79
CA GLN A 177 -9.64 -3.85 -29.53
C GLN A 177 -8.71 -4.29 -28.40
N TYR A 178 -8.26 -3.32 -27.63
CA TYR A 178 -7.47 -3.50 -26.42
C TYR A 178 -8.11 -2.78 -25.24
N TRP A 179 -7.93 -3.35 -24.05
CA TRP A 179 -8.30 -2.75 -22.77
C TRP A 179 -7.20 -2.99 -21.77
N CYS A 180 -7.18 -2.16 -20.74
CA CYS A 180 -6.37 -2.43 -19.56
C CYS A 180 -7.18 -2.22 -18.28
N ARG A 181 -6.70 -2.81 -17.21
CA ARG A 181 -7.06 -2.46 -15.83
C ARG A 181 -5.84 -2.61 -14.94
N ALA A 182 -5.89 -2.07 -13.74
CA ALA A 182 -4.87 -2.27 -12.73
C ALA A 182 -5.41 -3.10 -11.56
N GLY A 183 -4.52 -3.76 -10.84
CA GLY A 183 -4.87 -4.51 -9.64
C GLY A 183 -3.74 -4.52 -8.63
N ARG A 184 -4.09 -4.56 -7.33
CA ARG A 184 -3.12 -4.68 -6.23
C ARG A 184 -3.70 -5.41 -5.02
N GLY A 185 -2.82 -5.79 -4.09
CA GLY A 185 -3.22 -6.39 -2.82
C GLY A 185 -3.47 -7.89 -2.86
N LYS A 186 -3.78 -8.45 -1.69
CA LYS A 186 -4.12 -9.88 -1.50
C LYS A 186 -5.31 -9.98 -0.54
N PRO A 187 -6.51 -10.43 -1.02
CA PRO A 187 -6.85 -10.74 -2.41
C PRO A 187 -6.73 -9.53 -3.33
N VAL A 188 -6.56 -9.77 -4.64
CA VAL A 188 -6.36 -8.68 -5.60
C VAL A 188 -7.64 -7.84 -5.73
N TYR A 189 -7.48 -6.54 -5.53
CA TYR A 189 -8.48 -5.55 -5.88
C TYR A 189 -8.22 -5.06 -7.30
N TYR A 190 -9.24 -5.01 -8.14
CA TYR A 190 -9.14 -4.53 -9.51
C TYR A 190 -9.87 -3.20 -9.71
N THR A 191 -9.28 -2.33 -10.52
CA THR A 191 -9.95 -1.13 -11.05
C THR A 191 -11.05 -1.49 -12.04
N GLN A 192 -11.79 -0.52 -12.54
CA GLN A 192 -12.56 -0.68 -13.76
C GLN A 192 -11.61 -1.00 -14.92
N HIS A 193 -12.13 -1.54 -16.03
CA HIS A 193 -11.40 -1.56 -17.29
C HIS A 193 -11.38 -0.15 -17.89
N SER A 194 -10.35 0.15 -18.66
CA SER A 194 -10.32 1.33 -19.54
C SER A 194 -11.44 1.26 -20.57
N ASP A 195 -11.66 2.35 -21.27
CA ASP A 195 -12.37 2.28 -22.54
C ASP A 195 -11.57 1.45 -23.54
N ALA A 196 -12.25 0.88 -24.54
CA ALA A 196 -11.62 0.16 -25.62
C ALA A 196 -10.77 1.11 -26.47
N LEU A 197 -9.54 0.69 -26.78
CA LEU A 197 -8.68 1.35 -27.73
C LEU A 197 -8.53 0.47 -28.95
N TRP A 198 -8.77 1.03 -30.14
CA TRP A 198 -8.56 0.34 -31.40
C TRP A 198 -7.14 0.55 -31.92
N VAL A 199 -6.40 -0.53 -32.13
CA VAL A 199 -5.15 -0.53 -32.88
C VAL A 199 -5.49 -0.93 -34.32
N ASN A 200 -5.46 0.02 -35.22
CA ASN A 200 -5.68 -0.22 -36.64
C ASN A 200 -4.36 -0.62 -37.29
N VAL A 201 -4.33 -1.74 -37.99
CA VAL A 201 -3.15 -2.16 -38.74
C VAL A 201 -3.42 -1.98 -40.22
N THR A 202 -2.59 -1.17 -40.86
CA THR A 202 -2.58 -1.00 -42.34
C THR A 202 -1.49 -1.87 -42.92
N GLY A 203 -1.76 -2.50 -44.06
CA GLY A 203 -0.88 -3.47 -44.70
C GLY A 203 0.50 -2.90 -45.11
N GLU A 204 1.33 -3.75 -45.68
CA GLU A 204 2.76 -3.60 -45.93
C GLU A 204 3.14 -2.27 -46.58
N ARG A 205 4.36 -1.77 -46.21
CA ARG A 205 5.06 -0.80 -47.08
C ARG A 205 5.23 -1.45 -48.46
N GLU A 206 4.58 -0.92 -49.45
CA GLU A 206 5.01 -1.18 -50.83
C GLU A 206 6.49 -0.79 -50.92
N HIS A 207 7.36 -1.78 -51.08
CA HIS A 207 8.71 -1.54 -51.50
C HIS A 207 8.63 -1.01 -52.92
N SER A 208 8.70 0.33 -53.06
CA SER A 208 9.02 0.96 -54.36
C SER A 208 10.39 0.44 -54.77
N MET A 209 10.42 -0.46 -55.76
CA MET A 209 11.64 -0.80 -56.45
C MET A 209 12.14 0.36 -57.32
#